data_2690cadc78cb312ee1e5dc55344c27de
#
_entry.id   2690cadc78cb312ee1e5dc55344c27de
#
_cell.length_a   1.000
_cell.length_b   1.000
_cell.length_c   1.000
_cell.angle_alpha   90.00
_cell.angle_beta   90.00
_cell.angle_gamma   90.00
#
_symmetry.space_group_name_H-M   'P 1'
#
loop_
_entity.id
_entity.type
_entity.pdbx_description
1 polymer ?
#
loop_
_entity_poly.entity_id
_entity_poly.type
_entity_poly.pdbx_seq_one_letter_code
_entity_poly.pdbx_strand_id
1 'polypeptide(L)'
;MLLLAPKYNGQDTIYFKNLMHASIELSLPLVASAAPVMHHGSRRRLTDVLTAIRLGVRVDNLGRAALINSEQRLRSPTEAARLFKAYPDALEQTALLLKRLEFSLDTLRYEYPSELNENETPTDRLRRLAYVGLAWRYPAGTTDKVKQLIE
;
A
#
# COMPACT_ATOMS: atom_id res chain seq x y z
N MET A 1 5.97 -18.41 5.53
CA MET A 1 7.21 -17.95 4.85
C MET A 1 7.85 -16.85 5.68
N LEU A 2 9.18 -16.77 5.71
CA LEU A 2 9.93 -15.70 6.37
C LEU A 2 10.58 -14.80 5.29
N LEU A 3 10.53 -13.49 5.50
CA LEU A 3 11.05 -12.52 4.54
C LEU A 3 12.54 -12.22 4.80
N LEU A 4 13.39 -12.58 3.85
CA LEU A 4 14.80 -12.23 3.83
C LEU A 4 14.96 -10.89 3.09
N ALA A 5 14.97 -9.79 3.84
CA ALA A 5 15.09 -8.44 3.29
C ALA A 5 16.22 -7.68 4.00
N PRO A 6 17.23 -7.16 3.27
CA PRO A 6 18.30 -6.41 3.89
C PRO A 6 17.81 -5.07 4.45
N LYS A 7 18.30 -4.72 5.62
CA LYS A 7 18.01 -3.43 6.28
C LYS A 7 19.09 -2.38 6.00
N TYR A 8 20.22 -2.80 5.46
CA TYR A 8 21.38 -1.96 5.12
C TYR A 8 21.91 -1.12 6.28
N ASN A 9 21.78 -1.65 7.51
CA ASN A 9 22.23 -0.98 8.75
C ASN A 9 23.55 -1.56 9.31
N GLY A 10 24.24 -2.38 8.52
CA GLY A 10 25.49 -3.04 8.91
C GLY A 10 25.30 -4.35 9.71
N GLN A 11 24.09 -4.75 10.04
CA GLN A 11 23.79 -5.96 10.81
C GLN A 11 23.12 -7.07 9.99
N ASP A 12 23.02 -6.92 8.67
CA ASP A 12 22.30 -7.83 7.80
C ASP A 12 22.83 -9.28 7.87
N THR A 13 24.13 -9.46 8.02
CA THR A 13 24.74 -10.80 8.14
C THR A 13 24.21 -11.57 9.37
N ILE A 14 24.15 -10.90 10.51
CA ILE A 14 23.62 -11.49 11.75
C ILE A 14 22.12 -11.72 11.63
N TYR A 15 21.40 -10.74 11.10
CA TYR A 15 19.96 -10.81 10.88
C TYR A 15 19.59 -11.99 9.95
N PHE A 16 20.31 -12.17 8.85
CA PHE A 16 20.08 -13.27 7.93
C PHE A 16 20.39 -14.65 8.52
N LYS A 17 21.47 -14.76 9.30
CA LYS A 17 21.75 -15.99 10.04
C LYS A 17 20.62 -16.37 11.01
N ASN A 18 20.11 -15.40 11.75
CA ASN A 18 19.00 -15.62 12.68
C ASN A 18 17.72 -16.04 11.95
N LEU A 19 17.43 -15.43 10.79
CA LEU A 19 16.28 -15.83 9.96
C LEU A 19 16.45 -17.25 9.41
N MET A 20 17.65 -17.65 9.02
CA MET A 20 17.92 -19.02 8.60
C MET A 20 17.67 -20.02 9.72
N HIS A 21 18.15 -19.76 10.93
CA HIS A 21 17.86 -20.62 12.10
C HIS A 21 16.36 -20.74 12.33
N ALA A 22 15.65 -19.62 12.38
CA ALA A 22 14.20 -19.61 12.54
C ALA A 22 13.47 -20.35 11.40
N SER A 23 13.94 -20.24 10.17
CA SER A 23 13.41 -20.97 9.01
C SER A 23 13.48 -22.48 9.21
N ILE A 24 14.62 -22.97 9.70
CA ILE A 24 14.83 -24.39 9.98
C ILE A 24 13.95 -24.85 11.16
N GLU A 25 13.98 -24.15 12.29
CA GLU A 25 13.22 -24.51 13.48
C GLU A 25 11.71 -24.54 13.23
N LEU A 26 11.21 -23.57 12.48
CA LEU A 26 9.78 -23.42 12.19
C LEU A 26 9.32 -24.15 10.92
N SER A 27 10.26 -24.77 10.20
CA SER A 27 9.98 -25.38 8.88
C SER A 27 9.30 -24.41 7.90
N LEU A 28 9.68 -23.12 7.92
CA LEU A 28 9.13 -22.08 7.06
C LEU A 28 10.15 -21.67 6.00
N PRO A 29 9.79 -21.68 4.70
CA PRO A 29 10.71 -21.27 3.65
C PRO A 29 11.04 -19.77 3.74
N LEU A 30 12.27 -19.42 3.34
CA LEU A 30 12.71 -18.04 3.17
C LEU A 30 12.30 -17.53 1.80
N VAL A 31 11.86 -16.27 1.75
CA VAL A 31 11.55 -15.55 0.51
C VAL A 31 12.41 -14.29 0.45
N ALA A 32 13.15 -14.10 -0.64
CA ALA A 32 14.04 -12.96 -0.80
C ALA A 32 13.31 -11.75 -1.39
N SER A 33 13.54 -10.59 -0.81
CA SER A 33 13.05 -9.31 -1.37
C SER A 33 14.01 -8.18 -1.04
N ALA A 34 14.22 -7.26 -1.98
CA ALA A 34 14.92 -6.01 -1.70
C ALA A 34 14.10 -5.04 -0.84
N ALA A 35 12.84 -5.36 -0.55
CA ALA A 35 11.89 -4.52 0.19
C ALA A 35 11.92 -3.04 -0.27
N PRO A 36 11.72 -2.76 -1.57
CA PRO A 36 11.91 -1.43 -2.10
C PRO A 36 10.86 -0.46 -1.58
N VAL A 37 11.30 0.74 -1.17
CA VAL A 37 10.44 1.88 -0.81
C VAL A 37 10.55 3.01 -1.82
N MET A 38 11.42 2.87 -2.82
CA MET A 38 11.59 3.80 -3.93
C MET A 38 11.99 3.03 -5.19
N HIS A 39 11.70 3.57 -6.37
CA HIS A 39 12.08 2.93 -7.63
C HIS A 39 13.57 3.13 -7.96
N HIS A 40 14.17 4.24 -7.56
CA HIS A 40 15.57 4.56 -7.79
C HIS A 40 16.16 5.31 -6.59
N GLY A 41 17.44 5.10 -6.29
CA GLY A 41 18.10 5.68 -5.11
C GLY A 41 18.11 7.22 -5.09
N SER A 42 18.07 7.89 -6.25
CA SER A 42 17.95 9.35 -6.33
C SER A 42 16.61 9.90 -5.76
N ARG A 43 15.62 9.03 -5.55
CA ARG A 43 14.31 9.39 -4.99
C ARG A 43 14.25 9.32 -3.47
N ARG A 44 15.36 9.06 -2.80
CA ARG A 44 15.42 9.03 -1.33
C ARG A 44 14.81 10.28 -0.70
N ARG A 45 15.14 11.48 -1.22
CA ARG A 45 14.58 12.73 -0.70
C ARG A 45 13.05 12.78 -0.74
N LEU A 46 12.46 12.25 -1.82
CA LEU A 46 11.00 12.16 -1.93
C LEU A 46 10.42 11.19 -0.90
N THR A 47 11.07 10.07 -0.66
CA THR A 47 10.66 9.10 0.36
C THR A 47 10.73 9.69 1.77
N ASP A 48 11.76 10.49 2.06
CA ASP A 48 11.89 11.21 3.34
C ASP A 48 10.76 12.24 3.50
N VAL A 49 10.40 12.99 2.43
CA VAL A 49 9.24 13.91 2.45
C VAL A 49 7.93 13.18 2.71
N LEU A 50 7.67 12.05 2.02
CA LEU A 50 6.46 11.25 2.23
C LEU A 50 6.41 10.69 3.66
N THR A 51 7.56 10.32 4.22
CA THR A 51 7.65 9.88 5.62
C THR A 51 7.33 11.03 6.59
N ALA A 52 7.85 12.23 6.33
CA ALA A 52 7.56 13.42 7.12
C ALA A 52 6.06 13.77 7.11
N ILE A 53 5.42 13.71 5.94
CA ILE A 53 3.97 13.91 5.79
C ILE A 53 3.20 12.87 6.62
N ARG A 54 3.56 11.60 6.51
CA ARG A 54 2.90 10.51 7.26
C ARG A 54 3.03 10.69 8.77
N LEU A 55 4.15 11.22 9.25
CA LEU A 55 4.42 11.44 10.68
C LEU A 55 3.94 12.80 11.18
N GLY A 56 3.48 13.70 10.31
CA GLY A 56 3.06 15.05 10.66
C GLY A 56 4.22 15.94 11.16
N VAL A 57 5.45 15.69 10.70
CA VAL A 57 6.65 16.44 11.10
C VAL A 57 7.32 17.12 9.92
N ARG A 58 8.19 18.08 10.18
CA ARG A 58 9.05 18.67 9.14
C ARG A 58 10.14 17.67 8.73
N VAL A 59 10.57 17.73 7.48
CA VAL A 59 11.62 16.84 6.94
C VAL A 59 12.90 16.91 7.78
N ASP A 60 13.27 18.10 8.24
CA ASP A 60 14.45 18.33 9.07
C ASP A 60 14.36 17.64 10.44
N ASN A 61 13.15 17.32 10.88
CA ASN A 61 12.86 16.71 12.18
C ASN A 61 12.59 15.20 12.10
N LEU A 62 12.86 14.55 10.96
CA LEU A 62 12.66 13.12 10.80
C LEU A 62 13.52 12.26 11.73
N GLY A 63 14.71 12.72 12.07
CA GLY A 63 15.63 11.99 12.92
C GLY A 63 15.85 10.55 12.45
N ARG A 64 15.57 9.57 13.32
CA ARG A 64 15.73 8.13 13.01
C ARG A 64 14.65 7.56 12.07
N ALA A 65 13.61 8.32 11.76
CA ALA A 65 12.59 7.92 10.79
C ALA A 65 13.04 8.15 9.34
N ALA A 66 14.08 8.93 9.11
CA ALA A 66 14.71 9.07 7.80
C ALA A 66 15.38 7.76 7.39
N LEU A 67 15.41 7.48 6.10
CA LEU A 67 16.11 6.30 5.58
C LEU A 67 17.61 6.39 5.87
N ILE A 68 18.21 5.28 6.27
CA ILE A 68 19.66 5.19 6.54
C ILE A 68 20.46 5.50 5.28
N ASN A 69 20.00 4.98 4.14
CA ASN A 69 20.64 5.15 2.83
C ASN A 69 19.60 5.03 1.70
N SER A 70 20.07 4.98 0.46
CA SER A 70 19.23 4.87 -0.74
C SER A 70 19.12 3.44 -1.31
N GLU A 71 19.48 2.43 -0.52
CA GLU A 71 19.59 1.05 -1.01
C GLU A 71 18.25 0.31 -1.10
N GLN A 72 17.22 0.73 -0.35
CA GLN A 72 15.87 0.16 -0.44
C GLN A 72 15.14 0.62 -1.72
N ARG A 73 15.69 0.25 -2.85
CA ARG A 73 15.19 0.58 -4.19
C ARG A 73 14.88 -0.67 -5.00
N LEU A 74 14.14 -0.51 -6.08
CA LEU A 74 13.95 -1.58 -7.05
C LEU A 74 15.31 -2.03 -7.60
N ARG A 75 15.45 -3.32 -7.79
CA ARG A 75 16.65 -3.98 -8.30
C ARG A 75 16.34 -4.70 -9.62
N SER A 76 17.29 -4.69 -10.53
CA SER A 76 17.22 -5.57 -11.68
C SER A 76 17.38 -7.04 -11.23
N PRO A 77 16.94 -8.02 -12.04
CA PRO A 77 17.14 -9.44 -11.73
C PRO A 77 18.62 -9.79 -11.45
N THR A 78 19.54 -9.20 -12.20
CA THR A 78 20.99 -9.39 -12.02
C THR A 78 21.48 -8.83 -10.68
N GLU A 79 21.00 -7.65 -10.28
CA GLU A 79 21.35 -7.07 -8.98
C GLU A 79 20.75 -7.89 -7.84
N ALA A 80 19.52 -8.38 -7.98
CA ALA A 80 18.87 -9.25 -6.98
C ALA A 80 19.65 -10.57 -6.83
N ALA A 81 20.06 -11.20 -7.94
CA ALA A 81 20.86 -12.41 -7.90
C ALA A 81 22.21 -12.20 -7.20
N ARG A 82 22.86 -11.04 -7.38
CA ARG A 82 24.10 -10.71 -6.66
C ARG A 82 23.85 -10.48 -5.18
N LEU A 83 22.78 -9.76 -4.83
CA LEU A 83 22.41 -9.43 -3.45
C LEU A 83 22.14 -10.69 -2.62
N PHE A 84 21.44 -11.65 -3.20
CA PHE A 84 21.06 -12.90 -2.54
C PHE A 84 21.92 -14.10 -2.99
N LYS A 85 23.15 -13.86 -3.46
CA LYS A 85 24.05 -14.93 -3.95
C LYS A 85 24.25 -16.05 -2.92
N ALA A 86 24.26 -15.72 -1.63
CA ALA A 86 24.42 -16.70 -0.56
C ALA A 86 23.09 -17.43 -0.18
N TYR A 87 21.97 -17.04 -0.79
CA TYR A 87 20.61 -17.52 -0.48
C TYR A 87 19.81 -17.77 -1.77
N PRO A 88 20.32 -18.61 -2.71
CA PRO A 88 19.66 -18.83 -4.01
C PRO A 88 18.25 -19.40 -3.85
N ASP A 89 18.06 -20.32 -2.89
CA ASP A 89 16.77 -20.95 -2.62
C ASP A 89 15.71 -19.93 -2.22
N ALA A 90 16.08 -18.84 -1.51
CA ALA A 90 15.16 -17.77 -1.15
C ALA A 90 14.69 -16.98 -2.37
N LEU A 91 15.53 -16.82 -3.41
CA LEU A 91 15.12 -16.23 -4.69
C LEU A 91 14.20 -17.15 -5.48
N GLU A 92 14.46 -18.44 -5.48
CA GLU A 92 13.59 -19.43 -6.11
C GLU A 92 12.20 -19.43 -5.45
N GLN A 93 12.15 -19.41 -4.13
CA GLN A 93 10.89 -19.28 -3.37
C GLN A 93 10.13 -18.00 -3.71
N THR A 94 10.82 -16.89 -4.00
CA THR A 94 10.18 -15.67 -4.50
C THR A 94 9.50 -15.89 -5.85
N ALA A 95 10.16 -16.58 -6.77
CA ALA A 95 9.58 -16.90 -8.07
C ALA A 95 8.39 -17.87 -7.96
N LEU A 96 8.46 -18.85 -7.06
CA LEU A 96 7.36 -19.75 -6.77
C LEU A 96 6.17 -19.01 -6.13
N LEU A 97 6.44 -18.09 -5.21
CA LEU A 97 5.41 -17.25 -4.61
C LEU A 97 4.70 -16.40 -5.67
N LEU A 98 5.46 -15.78 -6.58
CA LEU A 98 4.89 -14.96 -7.68
C LEU A 98 3.92 -15.77 -8.55
N LYS A 99 4.25 -17.03 -8.87
CA LYS A 99 3.36 -17.92 -9.63
C LYS A 99 2.03 -18.24 -8.93
N ARG A 100 1.96 -18.08 -7.60
CA ARG A 100 0.75 -18.32 -6.79
C ARG A 100 -0.11 -17.08 -6.63
N LEU A 101 0.38 -15.91 -7.04
CA LEU A 101 -0.35 -14.65 -6.98
C LEU A 101 -1.16 -14.49 -8.27
N GLU A 102 -2.43 -14.83 -8.21
CA GLU A 102 -3.36 -14.79 -9.35
C GLU A 102 -4.28 -13.56 -9.32
N PHE A 103 -4.18 -12.74 -8.25
CA PHE A 103 -5.02 -11.55 -8.11
C PHE A 103 -4.73 -10.51 -9.18
N SER A 104 -5.77 -10.06 -9.86
CA SER A 104 -5.74 -8.93 -10.80
C SER A 104 -6.79 -7.90 -10.41
N LEU A 105 -6.48 -6.62 -10.58
CA LEU A 105 -7.46 -5.53 -10.41
C LEU A 105 -8.62 -5.66 -11.39
N ASP A 106 -8.41 -6.26 -12.55
CA ASP A 106 -9.45 -6.51 -13.57
C ASP A 106 -10.51 -7.52 -13.09
N THR A 107 -10.21 -8.32 -12.06
CA THR A 107 -11.17 -9.26 -11.47
C THR A 107 -12.05 -8.62 -10.40
N LEU A 108 -11.74 -7.38 -9.98
CA LEU A 108 -12.54 -6.67 -9.00
C LEU A 108 -13.86 -6.21 -9.63
N ARG A 109 -14.95 -6.74 -9.11
CA ARG A 109 -16.30 -6.27 -9.40
C ARG A 109 -16.82 -5.58 -8.16
N TYR A 110 -17.05 -4.28 -8.27
CA TYR A 110 -17.65 -3.51 -7.19
C TYR A 110 -19.18 -3.61 -7.34
N GLU A 111 -19.80 -4.41 -6.49
CA GLU A 111 -21.25 -4.40 -6.34
C GLU A 111 -21.59 -3.53 -5.13
N TYR A 112 -22.01 -2.30 -5.41
CA TYR A 112 -22.52 -1.43 -4.34
C TYR A 112 -23.92 -1.90 -3.95
N PRO A 113 -24.24 -1.99 -2.66
CA PRO A 113 -25.58 -2.30 -2.23
C PRO A 113 -26.56 -1.29 -2.84
N SER A 114 -27.52 -1.79 -3.59
CA SER A 114 -28.57 -0.98 -4.18
C SER A 114 -29.75 -0.94 -3.20
N GLU A 115 -29.95 0.20 -2.58
CA GLU A 115 -31.11 0.44 -1.71
C GLU A 115 -32.30 1.04 -2.51
N LEU A 116 -32.41 0.71 -3.78
CA LEU A 116 -33.46 1.24 -4.65
C LEU A 116 -34.81 0.55 -4.35
N ASN A 117 -35.89 1.32 -4.42
CA ASN A 117 -37.23 0.77 -4.44
C ASN A 117 -37.49 0.16 -5.83
N GLU A 118 -38.51 -0.71 -5.93
CA GLU A 118 -38.93 -1.26 -7.21
C GLU A 118 -39.26 -0.12 -8.20
N ASN A 119 -38.64 -0.20 -9.39
CA ASN A 119 -38.79 0.77 -10.48
C ASN A 119 -38.22 2.19 -10.21
N GLU A 120 -37.37 2.37 -9.21
CA GLU A 120 -36.69 3.65 -8.92
C GLU A 120 -35.27 3.63 -9.52
N THR A 121 -34.87 4.69 -10.26
CA THR A 121 -33.48 4.83 -10.67
C THR A 121 -32.64 5.43 -9.53
N PRO A 122 -31.29 5.23 -9.52
CA PRO A 122 -30.41 5.87 -8.51
C PRO A 122 -30.54 7.39 -8.48
N THR A 123 -30.75 8.02 -9.63
CA THR A 123 -30.94 9.46 -9.75
C THR A 123 -32.27 9.92 -9.14
N ASP A 124 -33.37 9.20 -9.41
CA ASP A 124 -34.68 9.52 -8.85
C ASP A 124 -34.68 9.36 -7.33
N ARG A 125 -34.05 8.29 -6.82
CA ARG A 125 -33.87 8.11 -5.38
C ARG A 125 -33.08 9.25 -4.76
N LEU A 126 -31.92 9.60 -5.35
CA LEU A 126 -31.10 10.69 -4.86
C LEU A 126 -31.89 12.00 -4.83
N ARG A 127 -32.59 12.32 -5.93
CA ARG A 127 -33.45 13.52 -6.01
C ARG A 127 -34.51 13.52 -4.92
N ARG A 128 -35.24 12.43 -4.78
CA ARG A 128 -36.28 12.29 -3.75
C ARG A 128 -35.73 12.51 -2.35
N LEU A 129 -34.62 11.84 -2.01
CA LEU A 129 -33.99 11.97 -0.70
C LEU A 129 -33.44 13.37 -0.46
N ALA A 130 -32.89 14.03 -1.49
CA ALA A 130 -32.42 15.41 -1.41
C ALA A 130 -33.57 16.38 -1.07
N TYR A 131 -34.73 16.23 -1.70
CA TYR A 131 -35.91 17.06 -1.38
C TYR A 131 -36.52 16.76 -0.02
N VAL A 132 -36.53 15.50 0.42
CA VAL A 132 -36.91 15.15 1.80
C VAL A 132 -35.98 15.78 2.82
N GLY A 133 -34.67 15.69 2.57
CA GLY A 133 -33.64 16.32 3.39
C GLY A 133 -33.76 17.86 3.41
N LEU A 134 -34.11 18.46 2.26
CA LEU A 134 -34.31 19.88 2.12
C LEU A 134 -35.49 20.34 3.03
N ALA A 135 -36.63 19.65 2.97
CA ALA A 135 -37.81 19.96 3.78
C ALA A 135 -37.52 19.79 5.28
N TRP A 136 -36.78 18.76 5.64
CA TRP A 136 -36.35 18.53 7.03
C TRP A 136 -35.40 19.61 7.53
N ARG A 137 -34.43 20.03 6.69
CA ARG A 137 -33.41 21.03 7.07
C ARG A 137 -33.94 22.46 7.08
N TYR A 138 -34.93 22.76 6.25
CA TYR A 138 -35.52 24.10 6.10
C TYR A 138 -37.04 24.04 6.21
N PRO A 139 -37.59 23.73 7.40
CA PRO A 139 -39.05 23.59 7.59
C PRO A 139 -39.85 24.89 7.33
N ALA A 140 -39.20 26.05 7.48
CA ALA A 140 -39.79 27.36 7.20
C ALA A 140 -39.65 27.82 5.73
N GLY A 141 -39.15 26.94 4.85
CA GLY A 141 -38.85 27.25 3.47
C GLY A 141 -37.40 27.61 3.24
N THR A 142 -36.97 27.60 1.98
CA THR A 142 -35.58 27.84 1.57
C THR A 142 -35.47 28.91 0.49
N THR A 143 -34.27 29.46 0.31
CA THR A 143 -33.96 30.46 -0.72
C THR A 143 -33.86 29.81 -2.10
N ASP A 144 -34.11 30.58 -3.17
CA ASP A 144 -34.01 30.10 -4.54
C ASP A 144 -32.59 29.61 -4.87
N LYS A 145 -31.56 30.22 -4.28
CA LYS A 145 -30.17 29.78 -4.42
C LYS A 145 -29.96 28.31 -3.94
N VAL A 146 -30.58 27.93 -2.82
CA VAL A 146 -30.49 26.55 -2.30
C VAL A 146 -31.26 25.57 -3.20
N LYS A 147 -32.42 25.98 -3.73
CA LYS A 147 -33.17 25.17 -4.71
C LYS A 147 -32.35 24.89 -5.96
N GLN A 148 -31.75 25.94 -6.56
CA GLN A 148 -30.89 25.82 -7.73
C GLN A 148 -29.66 24.92 -7.54
N LEU A 149 -29.18 24.75 -6.28
CA LEU A 149 -28.06 23.85 -5.98
C LEU A 149 -28.49 22.38 -5.88
N ILE A 150 -29.77 22.09 -5.75
CA ILE A 150 -30.32 20.73 -5.64
C ILE A 150 -30.85 20.23 -7.00
N GLU A 151 -31.22 21.13 -7.90
CA GLU A 151 -31.63 20.81 -9.28
C GLU A 151 -30.45 20.36 -10.14
#